data_329fa46e2e10cc38d5d60a7bcdc0f57b
#
_entry.id   329fa46e2e10cc38d5d60a7bcdc0f57b
#
_cell.length_a   1.000
_cell.length_b   1.000
_cell.length_c   1.000
_cell.angle_alpha   90.00
_cell.angle_beta   90.00
_cell.angle_gamma   90.00
#
_symmetry.space_group_name_H-M   'P 1'
#
loop_
_entity.id
_entity.type
_entity.pdbx_description
1 polymer ?
#
loop_
_entity_poly.entity_id
_entity_poly.type
_entity_poly.pdbx_seq_one_letter_code
_entity_poly.pdbx_strand_id
1 'polypeptide(L)'
;PTQTNLLDLNGKIIVQRTGAGTQGIVRSVNATTMLAASLVVANATAKYIRKLASADVTFVITGETFSGGEEDFACAEYLEALLKGQQPNPAPFIERVIRSRDALMHLDPNLPAFPRTDLDHCSNIDAFDFVMLVTKENGRHVMRAVKP
;
A
#
# COMPACT_ATOMS: atom_id res chain seq x y z
N PRO A 1 8.06 -9.48 -1.03
CA PRO A 1 7.05 -10.52 -1.34
C PRO A 1 7.67 -11.83 -1.83
N THR A 2 8.69 -11.78 -2.69
CA THR A 2 9.30 -12.98 -3.28
C THR A 2 9.76 -14.00 -2.24
N GLN A 3 10.46 -13.55 -1.19
CA GLN A 3 10.95 -14.43 -0.12
C GLN A 3 9.81 -14.95 0.77
N THR A 4 8.79 -14.12 1.05
CA THR A 4 7.66 -14.53 1.91
C THR A 4 6.75 -15.54 1.23
N ASN A 5 6.67 -15.54 -0.10
CA ASN A 5 5.90 -16.53 -0.87
C ASN A 5 6.44 -17.97 -0.73
N LEU A 6 7.67 -18.13 -0.24
CA LEU A 6 8.28 -19.43 0.02
C LEU A 6 7.95 -19.98 1.43
N LEU A 7 7.24 -19.21 2.26
CA LEU A 7 6.96 -19.58 3.64
C LEU A 7 5.50 -20.02 3.81
N ASP A 8 5.26 -21.04 4.62
CA ASP A 8 3.90 -21.32 5.12
C ASP A 8 3.57 -20.36 6.27
N LEU A 9 2.76 -19.36 5.96
CA LEU A 9 2.33 -18.34 6.91
C LEU A 9 0.90 -18.58 7.43
N ASN A 10 0.27 -19.71 7.10
CA ASN A 10 -1.07 -20.03 7.56
C ASN A 10 -1.15 -20.07 9.09
N GLY A 11 -2.09 -19.35 9.67
CA GLY A 11 -2.28 -19.27 11.12
C GLY A 11 -1.15 -18.55 11.88
N LYS A 12 -0.19 -17.93 11.18
CA LYS A 12 0.90 -17.18 11.81
C LYS A 12 0.54 -15.72 12.03
N ILE A 13 1.07 -15.17 13.13
CA ILE A 13 1.08 -13.72 13.36
C ILE A 13 2.37 -13.17 12.79
N ILE A 14 2.27 -12.22 11.89
CA ILE A 14 3.42 -11.54 11.30
C ILE A 14 3.62 -10.21 12.02
N VAL A 15 4.83 -9.96 12.51
CA VAL A 15 5.21 -8.65 13.05
C VAL A 15 5.99 -7.90 11.98
N GLN A 16 5.41 -6.81 11.50
CA GLN A 16 6.02 -5.99 10.46
C GLN A 16 6.50 -4.65 11.04
N ARG A 17 7.71 -4.26 10.70
CA ARG A 17 8.27 -2.94 10.93
C ARG A 17 8.90 -2.43 9.65
N THR A 18 8.53 -1.22 9.24
CA THR A 18 9.17 -0.53 8.12
C THR A 18 9.69 0.83 8.57
N GLY A 19 10.59 1.43 7.79
CA GLY A 19 11.15 2.76 8.09
C GLY A 19 10.09 3.86 8.01
N ALA A 20 9.17 3.78 7.07
CA ALA A 20 8.20 4.82 6.74
C ALA A 20 6.75 4.40 7.01
N GLY A 21 6.21 3.40 6.32
CA GLY A 21 4.78 3.06 6.35
C GLY A 21 4.21 2.79 7.74
N THR A 22 4.92 2.05 8.60
CA THR A 22 4.45 1.80 9.98
C THR A 22 4.44 3.07 10.84
N GLN A 23 5.27 4.08 10.53
CA GLN A 23 5.24 5.38 11.21
C GLN A 23 3.98 6.18 10.83
N GLY A 24 3.56 6.12 9.58
CA GLY A 24 2.28 6.71 9.13
C GLY A 24 1.10 6.14 9.93
N ILE A 25 1.03 4.82 10.07
CA ILE A 25 0.00 4.14 10.87
C ILE A 25 0.02 4.62 12.32
N VAL A 26 1.19 4.59 12.96
CA VAL A 26 1.32 4.95 14.40
C VAL A 26 0.96 6.40 14.67
N ARG A 27 1.22 7.31 13.72
CA ARG A 27 0.95 8.75 13.88
C ARG A 27 -0.47 9.16 13.50
N SER A 28 -1.21 8.33 12.77
CA SER A 28 -2.59 8.62 12.35
C SER A 28 -3.62 8.34 13.44
N VAL A 29 -3.34 8.77 14.67
CA VAL A 29 -4.09 8.41 15.90
C VAL A 29 -5.52 8.94 15.94
N ASN A 30 -5.84 9.95 15.14
CA ASN A 30 -7.16 10.61 15.12
C ASN A 30 -8.06 10.08 13.99
N ALA A 31 -7.59 9.14 13.17
CA ALA A 31 -8.39 8.55 12.11
C ALA A 31 -9.50 7.67 12.69
N THR A 32 -10.75 7.89 12.30
CA THR A 32 -11.88 7.04 12.67
C THR A 32 -11.76 5.65 12.05
N THR A 33 -11.30 5.60 10.80
CA THR A 33 -11.00 4.36 10.06
C THR A 33 -9.63 4.50 9.45
N MET A 34 -8.80 3.49 9.59
CA MET A 34 -7.45 3.49 9.04
C MET A 34 -7.27 2.29 8.11
N LEU A 35 -6.80 2.56 6.92
CA LEU A 35 -6.52 1.55 5.90
C LEU A 35 -5.05 1.65 5.49
N ALA A 36 -4.38 0.52 5.40
CA ALA A 36 -3.11 0.45 4.69
C ALA A 36 -3.42 0.21 3.20
N ALA A 37 -3.03 1.15 2.35
CA ALA A 37 -3.34 1.11 0.93
C ALA A 37 -2.11 0.74 0.10
N SER A 38 -2.35 0.14 -1.05
CA SER A 38 -1.36 -0.08 -2.11
C SER A 38 -2.08 -0.34 -3.44
N LEU A 39 -1.34 -0.26 -4.54
CA LEU A 39 -1.91 -0.50 -5.87
C LEU A 39 -2.51 -1.90 -6.02
N VAL A 40 -1.94 -2.91 -5.34
CA VAL A 40 -2.41 -4.31 -5.44
C VAL A 40 -3.80 -4.56 -4.83
N VAL A 41 -4.36 -3.60 -4.09
CA VAL A 41 -5.69 -3.65 -3.46
C VAL A 41 -6.52 -2.38 -3.74
N ALA A 42 -6.17 -1.61 -4.76
CA ALA A 42 -6.70 -0.26 -4.96
C ALA A 42 -8.22 -0.23 -5.16
N ASN A 43 -8.78 -1.05 -6.04
CA ASN A 43 -10.22 -1.12 -6.27
C ASN A 43 -11.00 -1.59 -5.03
N ALA A 44 -10.48 -2.58 -4.32
CA ALA A 44 -11.09 -3.06 -3.07
C ALA A 44 -11.11 -1.94 -2.02
N THR A 45 -9.98 -1.21 -1.87
CA THR A 45 -9.87 -0.07 -0.97
C THR A 45 -10.86 1.04 -1.33
N ALA A 46 -10.94 1.44 -2.61
CA ALA A 46 -11.89 2.45 -3.06
C ALA A 46 -13.35 2.03 -2.85
N LYS A 47 -13.69 0.76 -3.10
CA LYS A 47 -15.04 0.21 -2.81
C LYS A 47 -15.37 0.30 -1.34
N TYR A 48 -14.45 -0.09 -0.47
CA TYR A 48 -14.64 -0.04 0.98
C TYR A 48 -14.88 1.38 1.47
N ILE A 49 -14.03 2.33 1.06
CA ILE A 49 -14.16 3.76 1.43
C ILE A 49 -15.51 4.32 1.01
N ARG A 50 -15.98 4.01 -0.21
CA ARG A 50 -17.31 4.45 -0.68
C ARG A 50 -18.46 3.91 0.18
N LYS A 51 -18.35 2.69 0.70
CA LYS A 51 -19.36 2.13 1.61
C LYS A 51 -19.40 2.82 2.97
N LEU A 52 -18.27 3.36 3.43
CA LEU A 52 -18.23 4.11 4.69
C LEU A 52 -18.98 5.44 4.60
N ALA A 53 -19.32 5.92 3.39
CA ALA A 53 -19.94 7.22 3.15
C ALA A 53 -19.24 8.38 3.89
N SER A 54 -17.92 8.26 4.08
CA SER A 54 -17.11 9.27 4.75
C SER A 54 -16.98 10.50 3.88
N ALA A 55 -17.14 11.70 4.46
CA ALA A 55 -16.96 12.95 3.77
C ALA A 55 -15.49 13.27 3.48
N ASP A 56 -14.60 12.85 4.39
CA ASP A 56 -13.18 13.21 4.35
C ASP A 56 -12.31 11.95 4.22
N VAL A 57 -11.45 11.95 3.19
CA VAL A 57 -10.42 10.93 2.98
C VAL A 57 -9.06 11.62 2.94
N THR A 58 -8.18 11.24 3.85
CA THR A 58 -6.81 11.76 3.91
C THR A 58 -5.84 10.67 3.48
N PHE A 59 -5.03 10.95 2.46
CA PHE A 59 -3.91 10.10 2.07
C PHE A 59 -2.65 10.52 2.83
N VAL A 60 -2.06 9.59 3.57
CA VAL A 60 -0.81 9.80 4.31
C VAL A 60 0.33 9.21 3.49
N ILE A 61 1.11 10.07 2.86
CA ILE A 61 2.30 9.70 2.12
C ILE A 61 3.42 9.47 3.12
N THR A 62 4.05 8.30 3.07
CA THR A 62 4.98 7.85 4.11
C THR A 62 6.45 7.81 3.66
N GLY A 63 6.75 8.21 2.43
CA GLY A 63 8.10 8.34 1.91
C GLY A 63 8.88 9.53 2.47
N GLU A 64 10.17 9.62 2.19
CA GLU A 64 11.01 10.76 2.58
C GLU A 64 10.60 12.04 1.82
N THR A 65 10.40 13.12 2.56
CA THR A 65 9.78 14.39 2.11
C THR A 65 10.55 15.13 1.00
N PHE A 66 11.80 14.80 0.73
CA PHE A 66 12.64 15.57 -0.21
C PHE A 66 13.19 14.75 -1.41
N SER A 67 13.01 13.44 -1.44
CA SER A 67 13.60 12.61 -2.49
C SER A 67 12.95 11.24 -2.71
N GLY A 68 11.78 10.97 -2.13
CA GLY A 68 11.11 9.67 -2.21
C GLY A 68 9.60 9.81 -2.07
N GLY A 69 8.87 8.69 -2.21
CA GLY A 69 7.41 8.63 -2.08
C GLY A 69 6.65 8.84 -3.39
N GLU A 70 7.32 8.84 -4.53
CA GLU A 70 6.66 8.92 -5.85
C GLU A 70 5.71 7.75 -6.07
N GLU A 71 6.04 6.56 -5.55
CA GLU A 71 5.19 5.38 -5.58
C GLU A 71 3.95 5.56 -4.69
N ASP A 72 4.11 6.17 -3.52
CA ASP A 72 3.02 6.47 -2.59
C ASP A 72 2.09 7.54 -3.20
N PHE A 73 2.66 8.59 -3.80
CA PHE A 73 1.87 9.60 -4.53
C PHE A 73 1.12 8.99 -5.71
N ALA A 74 1.76 8.15 -6.51
CA ALA A 74 1.11 7.47 -7.63
C ALA A 74 -0.07 6.61 -7.14
N CYS A 75 0.10 5.89 -6.03
CA CYS A 75 -0.96 5.10 -5.42
C CYS A 75 -2.12 5.98 -4.91
N ALA A 76 -1.82 7.09 -4.22
CA ALA A 76 -2.82 8.00 -3.70
C ALA A 76 -3.65 8.65 -4.82
N GLU A 77 -3.01 9.15 -5.88
CA GLU A 77 -3.68 9.74 -7.03
C GLU A 77 -4.53 8.71 -7.80
N TYR A 78 -4.05 7.46 -7.93
CA TYR A 78 -4.83 6.39 -8.53
C TYR A 78 -6.10 6.10 -7.71
N LEU A 79 -5.97 6.00 -6.39
CA LEU A 79 -7.10 5.82 -5.48
C LEU A 79 -8.06 7.01 -5.50
N GLU A 80 -7.55 8.24 -5.54
CA GLU A 80 -8.38 9.45 -5.66
C GLU A 80 -9.22 9.42 -6.92
N ALA A 81 -8.64 9.06 -8.06
CA ALA A 81 -9.37 8.93 -9.32
C ALA A 81 -10.49 7.87 -9.21
N LEU A 82 -10.19 6.70 -8.62
CA LEU A 82 -11.20 5.68 -8.36
C LEU A 82 -12.32 6.19 -7.45
N LEU A 83 -12.02 6.94 -6.39
CA LEU A 83 -13.01 7.50 -5.46
C LEU A 83 -13.92 8.53 -6.16
N LYS A 84 -13.39 9.29 -7.11
CA LYS A 84 -14.14 10.21 -7.98
C LYS A 84 -14.98 9.48 -9.04
N GLY A 85 -15.01 8.14 -9.04
CA GLY A 85 -15.78 7.34 -9.99
C GLY A 85 -15.14 7.22 -11.38
N GLN A 86 -13.89 7.61 -11.51
CA GLN A 86 -13.14 7.48 -12.76
C GLN A 86 -12.63 6.04 -12.93
N GLN A 87 -12.23 5.71 -14.16
CA GLN A 87 -11.52 4.46 -14.49
C GLN A 87 -10.14 4.84 -15.06
N PRO A 88 -9.18 5.16 -14.19
CA PRO A 88 -7.88 5.62 -14.66
C PRO A 88 -7.12 4.51 -15.39
N ASN A 89 -6.43 4.88 -16.47
CA ASN A 89 -5.46 3.99 -17.09
C ASN A 89 -4.32 3.72 -16.09
N PRO A 90 -4.03 2.47 -15.72
CA PRO A 90 -3.01 2.16 -14.73
C PRO A 90 -1.57 2.43 -15.21
N ALA A 91 -1.32 2.40 -16.51
CA ALA A 91 0.04 2.44 -17.07
C ALA A 91 0.89 3.66 -16.60
N PRO A 92 0.38 4.91 -16.59
CA PRO A 92 1.18 6.05 -16.11
C PRO A 92 1.56 5.97 -14.63
N PHE A 93 0.69 5.38 -13.81
CA PHE A 93 0.96 5.21 -12.36
C PHE A 93 2.01 4.13 -12.12
N ILE A 94 1.91 3.00 -12.83
CA ILE A 94 2.92 1.93 -12.79
C ILE A 94 4.28 2.47 -13.26
N GLU A 95 4.33 3.28 -14.32
CA GLU A 95 5.56 3.86 -14.80
C GLU A 95 6.25 4.75 -13.75
N ARG A 96 5.47 5.54 -13.00
CA ARG A 96 5.99 6.35 -11.88
C ARG A 96 6.56 5.47 -10.79
N VAL A 97 5.87 4.38 -10.41
CA VAL A 97 6.39 3.41 -9.43
C VAL A 97 7.71 2.83 -9.90
N ILE A 98 7.80 2.35 -11.14
CA ILE A 98 9.03 1.71 -11.68
C ILE A 98 10.20 2.71 -11.77
N ARG A 99 9.91 4.00 -11.97
CA ARG A 99 10.92 5.07 -12.03
C ARG A 99 11.25 5.68 -10.67
N SER A 100 10.55 5.29 -9.60
CA SER A 100 10.83 5.80 -8.27
C SER A 100 12.25 5.45 -7.81
N ARG A 101 12.79 6.24 -6.89
CA ARG A 101 14.12 5.99 -6.31
C ARG A 101 14.21 4.60 -5.69
N ASP A 102 13.16 4.20 -4.97
CA ASP A 102 13.15 2.92 -4.27
C ASP A 102 13.06 1.75 -5.26
N ALA A 103 12.36 1.91 -6.39
CA ALA A 103 12.34 0.93 -7.46
C ALA A 103 13.72 0.69 -8.09
N LEU A 104 14.59 1.69 -8.14
CA LEU A 104 15.95 1.55 -8.69
C LEU A 104 16.78 0.52 -7.92
N MET A 105 16.56 0.36 -6.61
CA MET A 105 17.23 -0.69 -5.83
C MET A 105 16.84 -2.10 -6.31
N HIS A 106 15.60 -2.28 -6.74
CA HIS A 106 15.10 -3.55 -7.29
C HIS A 106 15.56 -3.82 -8.73
N LEU A 107 16.17 -2.84 -9.37
CA LEU A 107 16.72 -2.95 -10.73
C LEU A 107 18.26 -3.14 -10.72
N ASP A 108 18.90 -2.98 -9.57
CA ASP A 108 20.35 -3.16 -9.41
C ASP A 108 20.66 -4.65 -9.15
N PRO A 109 21.37 -5.33 -10.07
CA PRO A 109 21.75 -6.74 -9.89
C PRO A 109 22.73 -6.98 -8.73
N ASN A 110 23.39 -5.92 -8.23
CA ASN A 110 24.30 -5.99 -7.09
C ASN A 110 23.58 -5.96 -5.74
N LEU A 111 22.25 -5.75 -5.73
CA LEU A 111 21.42 -5.68 -4.53
C LEU A 111 20.44 -6.88 -4.44
N PRO A 112 20.92 -8.11 -4.20
CA PRO A 112 20.08 -9.32 -4.20
C PRO A 112 19.00 -9.33 -3.12
N ALA A 113 19.12 -8.47 -2.10
CA ALA A 113 18.09 -8.27 -1.08
C ALA A 113 16.83 -7.57 -1.63
N PHE A 114 16.93 -6.93 -2.80
CA PHE A 114 15.86 -6.22 -3.50
C PHE A 114 15.57 -6.87 -4.86
N PRO A 115 14.97 -8.06 -4.90
CA PRO A 115 14.75 -8.76 -6.16
C PRO A 115 13.75 -8.01 -7.04
N ARG A 116 13.99 -8.01 -8.36
CA ARG A 116 13.10 -7.43 -9.38
C ARG A 116 11.65 -7.92 -9.25
N THR A 117 11.48 -9.16 -8.89
CA THR A 117 10.16 -9.80 -8.71
C THR A 117 9.32 -9.14 -7.62
N ASP A 118 9.92 -8.49 -6.62
CA ASP A 118 9.18 -7.72 -5.62
C ASP A 118 8.51 -6.50 -6.26
N LEU A 119 9.22 -5.81 -7.17
CA LEU A 119 8.67 -4.70 -7.94
C LEU A 119 7.52 -5.16 -8.86
N ASP A 120 7.68 -6.31 -9.52
CA ASP A 120 6.63 -6.88 -10.37
C ASP A 120 5.37 -7.19 -9.55
N HIS A 121 5.51 -7.74 -8.35
CA HIS A 121 4.39 -7.99 -7.43
C HIS A 121 3.71 -6.70 -6.98
N CYS A 122 4.47 -5.66 -6.59
CA CYS A 122 3.92 -4.40 -6.10
C CYS A 122 3.22 -3.60 -7.20
N SER A 123 3.63 -3.78 -8.47
CA SER A 123 3.05 -3.11 -9.64
C SER A 123 1.84 -3.82 -10.24
N ASN A 124 1.46 -5.00 -9.73
CA ASN A 124 0.31 -5.76 -10.19
C ASN A 124 -0.98 -5.17 -9.59
N ILE A 125 -1.54 -4.17 -10.26
CA ILE A 125 -2.74 -3.45 -9.77
C ILE A 125 -3.91 -4.42 -9.58
N ASP A 126 -4.61 -4.28 -8.44
CA ASP A 126 -5.80 -5.08 -8.09
C ASP A 126 -5.58 -6.60 -8.08
N ALA A 127 -4.36 -7.02 -7.74
CA ALA A 127 -4.04 -8.44 -7.58
C ALA A 127 -4.91 -9.13 -6.51
N PHE A 128 -5.48 -8.36 -5.58
CA PHE A 128 -6.28 -8.87 -4.47
C PHE A 128 -7.59 -8.10 -4.30
N ASP A 129 -8.62 -8.80 -3.81
CA ASP A 129 -9.98 -8.30 -3.61
C ASP A 129 -10.33 -8.07 -2.13
N PHE A 130 -9.37 -7.73 -1.31
CA PHE A 130 -9.53 -7.40 0.11
C PHE A 130 -8.98 -6.02 0.44
N VAL A 131 -9.37 -5.51 1.61
CA VAL A 131 -8.88 -4.26 2.17
C VAL A 131 -8.01 -4.57 3.39
N MET A 132 -6.94 -3.85 3.57
CA MET A 132 -6.06 -3.95 4.73
C MET A 132 -6.54 -2.97 5.82
N LEU A 133 -7.51 -3.41 6.63
CA LEU A 133 -8.04 -2.62 7.74
C LEU A 133 -7.09 -2.67 8.93
N VAL A 134 -6.77 -1.49 9.46
CA VAL A 134 -5.91 -1.35 10.65
C VAL A 134 -6.79 -0.95 11.84
N THR A 135 -6.72 -1.76 12.90
CA THR A 135 -7.40 -1.51 14.19
C THR A 135 -6.38 -1.41 15.30
N LYS A 136 -6.79 -0.80 16.42
CA LYS A 136 -5.97 -0.77 17.64
C LYS A 136 -6.51 -1.76 18.66
N GLU A 137 -5.72 -2.78 18.98
CA GLU A 137 -6.09 -3.87 19.90
C GLU A 137 -5.02 -4.03 20.97
N ASN A 138 -5.39 -3.92 22.23
CA ASN A 138 -4.47 -4.05 23.37
C ASN A 138 -3.19 -3.20 23.21
N GLY A 139 -3.35 -1.96 22.75
CA GLY A 139 -2.23 -1.02 22.54
C GLY A 139 -1.38 -1.28 21.28
N ARG A 140 -1.71 -2.25 20.47
CA ARG A 140 -1.01 -2.60 19.22
C ARG A 140 -1.85 -2.28 18.00
N HIS A 141 -1.22 -1.89 16.90
CA HIS A 141 -1.89 -1.80 15.61
C HIS A 141 -1.91 -3.19 14.96
N VAL A 142 -3.09 -3.64 14.61
CA VAL A 142 -3.33 -4.95 14.00
C VAL A 142 -3.96 -4.73 12.63
N MET A 143 -3.34 -5.27 11.59
CA MET A 143 -3.84 -5.19 10.23
C MET A 143 -4.49 -6.51 9.83
N ARG A 144 -5.69 -6.45 9.27
CA ARG A 144 -6.43 -7.62 8.77
C ARG A 144 -6.94 -7.38 7.36
N ALA A 145 -6.91 -8.46 6.57
CA ALA A 145 -7.62 -8.49 5.30
C ALA A 145 -9.12 -8.62 5.56
N VAL A 146 -9.92 -7.68 5.05
CA VAL A 146 -11.38 -7.70 5.14
C VAL A 146 -11.99 -7.55 3.74
N LYS A 147 -13.18 -8.10 3.52
CA LYS A 147 -13.88 -7.90 2.26
C LYS A 147 -14.47 -6.49 2.18
N PRO A 148 -14.41 -5.83 1.01
CA PRO A 148 -14.97 -4.50 0.81
C PRO A 148 -16.50 -4.45 0.79
#